data_972f6ba683aebed1849197db56bde28b
#
_entry.id   972f6ba683aebed1849197db56bde28b
#
_cell.length_a   1.000
_cell.length_b   1.000
_cell.length_c   1.000
_cell.angle_alpha   90.00
_cell.angle_beta   90.00
_cell.angle_gamma   90.00
#
_symmetry.space_group_name_H-M   'P 1'
#
loop_
_entity.id
_entity.type
_entity.pdbx_description
1 polymer ?
#
loop_
_entity_poly.entity_id
_entity_poly.type
_entity_poly.pdbx_seq_one_letter_code
_entity_poly.pdbx_strand_id
1 'polypeptide(L)'
;MYTSTKPTIYLIDGLNIVRSFLYEFARSEDEVTADFLDFLEDISQEERYRMNTYEVIFDGAFRPVGSLYRGGVHISFAEGDSADQIICERAAYLAQTGQRVIAVTDDRQLQQTLKELGVKSLFCRKFYHSLSRSER
;
A
#
# COMPACT_ATOMS: atom_id res chain seq x y z
N MET A 1 -1.19 -14.31 -24.07
CA MET A 1 -1.86 -13.08 -23.72
C MET A 1 -0.90 -12.05 -23.18
N TYR A 2 -0.97 -10.89 -23.70
CA TYR A 2 -0.08 -9.82 -23.30
C TYR A 2 -0.62 -9.06 -22.08
N THR A 3 0.23 -8.78 -21.11
CA THR A 3 -0.10 -7.92 -20.00
C THR A 3 0.97 -6.87 -19.85
N SER A 4 0.56 -5.71 -19.32
CA SER A 4 1.51 -4.65 -19.09
C SER A 4 2.53 -5.10 -18.06
N THR A 5 3.80 -4.88 -18.37
CA THR A 5 4.88 -5.16 -17.43
C THR A 5 5.45 -3.91 -16.83
N LYS A 6 4.76 -2.77 -17.00
CA LYS A 6 5.26 -1.53 -16.47
C LYS A 6 5.28 -1.58 -14.94
N PRO A 7 6.45 -1.42 -14.31
CA PRO A 7 6.52 -1.46 -12.86
C PRO A 7 5.68 -0.37 -12.22
N THR A 8 5.02 -0.72 -11.14
CA THR A 8 4.17 0.21 -10.40
C THR A 8 4.59 0.21 -8.95
N ILE A 9 4.65 1.38 -8.34
CA ILE A 9 4.89 1.52 -6.92
C ILE A 9 3.56 1.86 -6.26
N TYR A 10 3.11 0.97 -5.36
CA TYR A 10 1.89 1.19 -4.60
C TYR A 10 2.25 1.78 -3.24
N LEU A 11 1.65 2.92 -2.91
CA LEU A 11 1.81 3.54 -1.60
C LEU A 11 0.53 3.27 -0.83
N ILE A 12 0.63 2.45 0.22
CA ILE A 12 -0.55 1.93 0.90
C ILE A 12 -0.64 2.54 2.30
N ASP A 13 -1.79 3.13 2.58
CA ASP A 13 -2.11 3.66 3.91
C ASP A 13 -2.42 2.48 4.81
N GLY A 14 -1.44 2.05 5.61
CA GLY A 14 -1.51 0.79 6.33
C GLY A 14 -2.65 0.70 7.34
N LEU A 15 -2.79 1.71 8.20
CA LEU A 15 -3.89 1.68 9.18
C LEU A 15 -5.23 1.83 8.50
N ASN A 16 -5.29 2.60 7.42
CA ASN A 16 -6.56 2.79 6.73
C ASN A 16 -7.08 1.48 6.14
N ILE A 17 -6.22 0.72 5.45
CA ILE A 17 -6.68 -0.53 4.86
C ILE A 17 -7.02 -1.56 5.93
N VAL A 18 -6.27 -1.60 7.03
CA VAL A 18 -6.55 -2.53 8.11
C VAL A 18 -7.85 -2.16 8.82
N ARG A 19 -8.02 -0.89 9.17
CA ARG A 19 -9.16 -0.46 9.99
C ARG A 19 -10.44 -0.30 9.21
N SER A 20 -10.36 0.16 7.97
CA SER A 20 -11.58 0.45 7.21
C SER A 20 -12.03 -0.70 6.34
N PHE A 21 -11.15 -1.64 6.04
CA PHE A 21 -11.51 -2.71 5.12
C PHE A 21 -11.26 -4.11 5.68
N LEU A 22 -10.08 -4.35 6.27
CA LEU A 22 -9.71 -5.71 6.70
C LEU A 22 -10.10 -6.02 8.13
N TYR A 23 -10.60 -5.04 8.87
CA TYR A 23 -10.95 -5.22 10.27
C TYR A 23 -11.86 -6.42 10.49
N GLU A 24 -11.55 -7.24 11.48
CA GLU A 24 -12.37 -8.37 11.89
C GLU A 24 -12.63 -8.25 13.38
N PHE A 25 -13.91 -8.33 13.75
CA PHE A 25 -14.34 -8.09 15.11
C PHE A 25 -13.60 -8.97 16.13
N ALA A 26 -13.36 -10.23 15.78
CA ALA A 26 -12.80 -11.20 16.72
C ALA A 26 -11.28 -11.24 16.73
N ARG A 27 -10.61 -10.37 15.98
CA ARG A 27 -9.15 -10.41 15.86
C ARG A 27 -8.55 -9.07 16.24
N SER A 28 -7.35 -9.11 16.79
CA SER A 28 -6.64 -7.87 17.11
C SER A 28 -6.16 -7.19 15.84
N GLU A 29 -5.96 -5.88 15.93
CA GLU A 29 -5.42 -5.11 14.83
C GLU A 29 -4.05 -5.65 14.40
N ASP A 30 -3.23 -6.05 15.39
CA ASP A 30 -1.90 -6.57 15.08
C ASP A 30 -1.98 -7.87 14.30
N GLU A 31 -2.92 -8.75 14.63
CA GLU A 31 -3.08 -9.99 13.90
C GLU A 31 -3.52 -9.76 12.46
N VAL A 32 -4.48 -8.86 12.27
CA VAL A 32 -4.95 -8.54 10.93
C VAL A 32 -3.83 -7.90 10.11
N THR A 33 -3.06 -7.01 10.74
CA THR A 33 -1.93 -6.39 10.08
C THR A 33 -0.91 -7.41 9.63
N ALA A 34 -0.58 -8.37 10.53
CA ALA A 34 0.41 -9.40 10.19
C ALA A 34 -0.06 -10.23 9.00
N ASP A 35 -1.33 -10.60 8.98
CA ASP A 35 -1.88 -11.37 7.87
C ASP A 35 -1.84 -10.59 6.56
N PHE A 36 -2.14 -9.30 6.62
CA PHE A 36 -2.11 -8.47 5.44
C PHE A 36 -0.69 -8.36 4.87
N LEU A 37 0.30 -8.18 5.74
CA LEU A 37 1.69 -8.09 5.29
C LEU A 37 2.18 -9.41 4.70
N ASP A 38 1.78 -10.54 5.29
CA ASP A 38 2.10 -11.85 4.73
C ASP A 38 1.46 -12.01 3.35
N PHE A 39 0.22 -11.60 3.22
CA PHE A 39 -0.49 -11.65 1.94
C PHE A 39 0.25 -10.84 0.88
N LEU A 40 0.66 -9.62 1.20
CA LEU A 40 1.37 -8.77 0.25
C LEU A 40 2.72 -9.38 -0.13
N GLU A 41 3.41 -9.96 0.85
CA GLU A 41 4.70 -10.58 0.55
C GLU A 41 4.52 -11.70 -0.47
N ASP A 42 3.51 -12.56 -0.26
CA ASP A 42 3.24 -13.64 -1.20
C ASP A 42 2.88 -13.11 -2.58
N ILE A 43 2.03 -12.08 -2.64
CA ILE A 43 1.64 -11.47 -3.90
C ILE A 43 2.86 -10.90 -4.62
N SER A 44 3.75 -10.24 -3.89
CA SER A 44 4.91 -9.58 -4.49
C SER A 44 5.87 -10.57 -5.13
N GLN A 45 5.78 -11.85 -4.76
CA GLN A 45 6.65 -12.87 -5.32
C GLN A 45 6.03 -13.61 -6.50
N GLU A 46 4.76 -13.35 -6.80
CA GLU A 46 4.15 -13.94 -7.98
C GLU A 46 4.70 -13.31 -9.24
N GLU A 47 4.87 -14.12 -10.26
CA GLU A 47 5.55 -13.67 -11.48
C GLU A 47 4.93 -12.42 -12.06
N ARG A 48 3.60 -12.35 -12.09
CA ARG A 48 2.92 -11.21 -12.72
C ARG A 48 3.05 -9.91 -11.93
N TYR A 49 3.45 -9.99 -10.66
CA TYR A 49 3.51 -8.81 -9.79
C TYR A 49 4.91 -8.47 -9.30
N ARG A 50 5.90 -9.29 -9.62
CA ARG A 50 7.21 -9.10 -8.99
C ARG A 50 7.94 -7.86 -9.46
N MET A 51 7.46 -7.20 -10.52
CA MET A 51 8.03 -5.92 -10.92
C MET A 51 7.48 -4.75 -10.13
N ASN A 52 6.42 -4.97 -9.36
CA ASN A 52 5.82 -3.94 -8.54
C ASN A 52 6.48 -3.85 -7.17
N THR A 53 6.39 -2.67 -6.57
CA THR A 53 6.82 -2.45 -5.20
C THR A 53 5.61 -2.01 -4.39
N TYR A 54 5.50 -2.54 -3.17
CA TYR A 54 4.40 -2.22 -2.27
C TYR A 54 4.97 -1.56 -1.03
N GLU A 55 4.78 -0.25 -0.89
CA GLU A 55 5.25 0.50 0.26
C GLU A 55 4.08 0.71 1.20
N VAL A 56 4.14 0.10 2.37
CA VAL A 56 3.08 0.21 3.36
C VAL A 56 3.52 1.20 4.42
N ILE A 57 2.77 2.26 4.61
CA ILE A 57 3.13 3.35 5.52
C ILE A 57 2.11 3.38 6.64
N PHE A 58 2.59 3.22 7.88
CA PHE A 58 1.73 3.22 9.06
C PHE A 58 1.89 4.52 9.83
N ASP A 59 0.76 5.05 10.31
CA ASP A 59 0.80 6.17 11.25
C ASP A 59 1.46 5.74 12.54
N GLY A 60 2.05 6.70 13.22
CA GLY A 60 2.56 6.51 14.56
C GLY A 60 3.96 5.98 14.61
N ALA A 61 4.35 5.58 15.81
CA ALA A 61 5.70 5.14 16.09
C ALA A 61 5.92 3.71 15.60
N PHE A 62 7.18 3.36 15.48
CA PHE A 62 7.57 2.01 15.10
C PHE A 62 6.94 0.96 16.01
N ARG A 63 6.46 -0.10 15.40
CA ARG A 63 5.98 -1.29 16.08
C ARG A 63 6.60 -2.51 15.43
N PRO A 64 6.85 -3.60 16.19
CA PRO A 64 7.40 -4.80 15.57
C PRO A 64 6.40 -5.41 14.60
N VAL A 65 6.80 -5.54 13.34
CA VAL A 65 5.96 -6.15 12.30
C VAL A 65 6.76 -7.20 11.54
N GLY A 66 7.84 -7.67 12.13
CA GLY A 66 8.77 -8.54 11.43
C GLY A 66 9.76 -7.72 10.66
N SER A 67 10.22 -8.23 9.53
CA SER A 67 11.17 -7.50 8.71
C SER A 67 10.48 -6.32 8.02
N LEU A 68 11.19 -5.20 7.92
CA LEU A 68 10.67 -4.02 7.20
C LEU A 68 10.82 -4.16 5.69
N TYR A 69 11.59 -5.13 5.23
CA TYR A 69 11.75 -5.40 3.81
C TYR A 69 11.48 -6.88 3.58
N ARG A 70 10.38 -7.19 2.89
CA ARG A 70 9.93 -8.55 2.70
C ARG A 70 9.56 -8.74 1.24
N GLY A 71 10.47 -9.32 0.44
CA GLY A 71 10.24 -9.42 -0.99
C GLY A 71 10.07 -8.03 -1.59
N GLY A 72 8.99 -7.79 -2.29
CA GLY A 72 8.67 -6.48 -2.86
C GLY A 72 7.91 -5.56 -1.94
N VAL A 73 7.83 -5.88 -0.65
CA VAL A 73 7.08 -5.09 0.34
C VAL A 73 8.04 -4.34 1.23
N HIS A 74 7.88 -3.02 1.29
CA HIS A 74 8.66 -2.15 2.17
C HIS A 74 7.72 -1.53 3.20
N ILE A 75 8.07 -1.61 4.47
CA ILE A 75 7.20 -1.15 5.56
C ILE A 75 7.88 0.00 6.28
N SER A 76 7.15 1.07 6.52
CA SER A 76 7.69 2.22 7.25
C SER A 76 6.63 2.79 8.17
N PHE A 77 7.09 3.60 9.12
CA PHE A 77 6.23 4.26 10.10
C PHE A 77 6.48 5.76 10.02
N ALA A 78 5.40 6.53 10.07
CA ALA A 78 5.47 7.98 9.89
C ALA A 78 6.17 8.69 11.05
N GLU A 79 6.06 8.13 12.23
CA GLU A 79 6.71 8.60 13.45
C GLU A 79 6.38 10.05 13.79
N GLY A 80 6.99 11.04 13.43
CA GLY A 80 6.66 12.41 13.77
C GLY A 80 5.66 13.07 12.84
N ASP A 81 5.42 12.45 11.68
CA ASP A 81 4.51 12.96 10.68
C ASP A 81 3.27 12.08 10.61
N SER A 82 2.32 12.43 9.74
CA SER A 82 1.19 11.54 9.48
C SER A 82 1.50 10.68 8.25
N ALA A 83 0.87 9.52 8.18
CA ALA A 83 1.00 8.69 6.99
C ALA A 83 0.52 9.43 5.75
N ASP A 84 -0.55 10.23 5.88
CA ASP A 84 -1.06 11.03 4.77
C ASP A 84 0.00 11.94 4.20
N GLN A 85 0.74 12.63 5.08
CA GLN A 85 1.78 13.55 4.65
C GLN A 85 2.91 12.81 3.94
N ILE A 86 3.34 11.69 4.52
CA ILE A 86 4.41 10.90 3.93
C ILE A 86 3.99 10.38 2.55
N ILE A 87 2.75 9.89 2.44
CA ILE A 87 2.24 9.38 1.18
C ILE A 87 2.24 10.48 0.12
N CYS A 88 1.76 11.68 0.47
CA CYS A 88 1.73 12.78 -0.49
C CYS A 88 3.12 13.19 -0.95
N GLU A 89 4.05 13.31 -0.02
CA GLU A 89 5.42 13.71 -0.35
C GLU A 89 6.09 12.64 -1.22
N ARG A 90 5.93 11.40 -0.83
CA ARG A 90 6.52 10.29 -1.58
C ARG A 90 5.93 10.19 -2.97
N ALA A 91 4.61 10.31 -3.07
CA ALA A 91 3.90 10.23 -4.36
C ALA A 91 4.36 11.34 -5.30
N ALA A 92 4.47 12.56 -4.79
CA ALA A 92 4.90 13.68 -5.62
C ALA A 92 6.32 13.46 -6.13
N TYR A 93 7.21 13.00 -5.26
CA TYR A 93 8.59 12.75 -5.67
C TYR A 93 8.65 11.67 -6.74
N LEU A 94 7.97 10.56 -6.52
CA LEU A 94 8.02 9.45 -7.48
C LEU A 94 7.42 9.84 -8.82
N ALA A 95 6.33 10.58 -8.80
CA ALA A 95 5.70 11.03 -10.04
C ALA A 95 6.64 11.95 -10.82
N GLN A 96 7.34 12.84 -10.12
CA GLN A 96 8.27 13.76 -10.76
C GLN A 96 9.45 13.03 -11.41
N THR A 97 9.82 11.87 -10.86
CA THR A 97 10.94 11.11 -11.40
C THR A 97 10.51 10.12 -12.48
N GLY A 98 9.26 10.21 -12.93
CA GLY A 98 8.77 9.37 -14.02
C GLY A 98 8.33 7.99 -13.59
N GLN A 99 8.22 7.73 -12.29
CA GLN A 99 7.77 6.45 -11.78
C GLN A 99 6.26 6.36 -11.88
N ARG A 100 5.75 5.15 -12.14
CA ARG A 100 4.32 4.91 -12.07
C ARG A 100 3.96 4.63 -10.61
N VAL A 101 3.13 5.50 -10.04
CA VAL A 101 2.77 5.40 -8.63
C VAL A 101 1.25 5.42 -8.47
N ILE A 102 0.75 4.58 -7.58
CA ILE A 102 -0.68 4.51 -7.25
C ILE A 102 -0.77 4.47 -5.74
N ALA A 103 -1.60 5.36 -5.16
CA ALA A 103 -1.83 5.36 -3.72
C ALA A 103 -3.08 4.56 -3.40
N VAL A 104 -3.10 3.90 -2.24
CA VAL A 104 -4.22 3.06 -1.81
C VAL A 104 -4.71 3.57 -0.47
N THR A 105 -5.92 4.12 -0.46
CA THR A 105 -6.53 4.68 0.74
C THR A 105 -8.02 4.88 0.49
N ASP A 106 -8.81 4.82 1.57
CA ASP A 106 -10.23 5.17 1.51
C ASP A 106 -10.49 6.62 1.95
N ASP A 107 -9.44 7.32 2.39
CA ASP A 107 -9.56 8.71 2.85
C ASP A 107 -9.79 9.62 1.65
N ARG A 108 -10.98 10.21 1.57
CA ARG A 108 -11.36 11.02 0.40
C ARG A 108 -10.58 12.32 0.31
N GLN A 109 -10.21 12.89 1.44
CA GLN A 109 -9.41 14.10 1.43
C GLN A 109 -8.01 13.82 0.91
N LEU A 110 -7.42 12.71 1.33
CA LEU A 110 -6.12 12.32 0.82
C LEU A 110 -6.20 12.05 -0.69
N GLN A 111 -7.26 11.36 -1.13
CA GLN A 111 -7.44 11.09 -2.56
C GLN A 111 -7.53 12.38 -3.36
N GLN A 112 -8.23 13.39 -2.82
CA GLN A 112 -8.34 14.66 -3.51
C GLN A 112 -6.99 15.37 -3.61
N THR A 113 -6.23 15.38 -2.53
CA THR A 113 -4.90 15.97 -2.54
C THR A 113 -4.00 15.28 -3.56
N LEU A 114 -4.05 13.95 -3.61
CA LEU A 114 -3.25 13.19 -4.57
C LEU A 114 -3.66 13.51 -6.01
N LYS A 115 -4.95 13.65 -6.24
CA LYS A 115 -5.43 14.00 -7.58
C LYS A 115 -4.88 15.35 -8.01
N GLU A 116 -4.82 16.32 -7.11
CA GLU A 116 -4.26 17.62 -7.41
C GLU A 116 -2.77 17.54 -7.71
N LEU A 117 -2.10 16.54 -7.19
CA LEU A 117 -0.68 16.29 -7.48
C LEU A 117 -0.49 15.45 -8.74
N GLY A 118 -1.58 15.06 -9.40
CA GLY A 118 -1.49 14.23 -10.60
C GLY A 118 -1.26 12.75 -10.31
N VAL A 119 -1.55 12.29 -9.10
CA VAL A 119 -1.30 10.92 -8.69
C VAL A 119 -2.62 10.16 -8.58
N LYS A 120 -2.67 8.98 -9.20
CA LYS A 120 -3.84 8.12 -9.15
C LYS A 120 -3.95 7.45 -7.79
N SER A 121 -5.19 7.25 -7.32
CA SER A 121 -5.42 6.50 -6.10
C SER A 121 -6.51 5.45 -6.33
N LEU A 122 -6.51 4.43 -5.47
CA LEU A 122 -7.51 3.38 -5.46
C LEU A 122 -8.08 3.26 -4.06
N PHE A 123 -9.36 2.89 -3.97
CA PHE A 123 -9.94 2.49 -2.70
C PHE A 123 -9.32 1.17 -2.24
N CYS A 124 -9.28 0.97 -0.94
CA CYS A 124 -8.66 -0.22 -0.36
C CYS A 124 -9.31 -1.51 -0.88
N ARG A 125 -10.64 -1.53 -0.95
CA ARG A 125 -11.35 -2.71 -1.42
C ARG A 125 -10.97 -3.05 -2.85
N LYS A 126 -10.91 -2.04 -3.71
CA LYS A 126 -10.61 -2.28 -5.12
C LYS A 126 -9.20 -2.83 -5.28
N PHE A 127 -8.26 -2.26 -4.55
CA PHE A 127 -6.88 -2.72 -4.58
C PHE A 127 -6.80 -4.18 -4.13
N TYR A 128 -7.37 -4.48 -2.97
CA TYR A 128 -7.27 -5.82 -2.40
C TYR A 128 -7.89 -6.86 -3.32
N HIS A 129 -9.07 -6.58 -3.86
CA HIS A 129 -9.75 -7.52 -4.73
C HIS A 129 -9.02 -7.73 -6.04
N SER A 130 -8.34 -6.70 -6.55
CA SER A 130 -7.59 -6.85 -7.79
C SER A 130 -6.47 -7.87 -7.63
N LEU A 131 -5.86 -7.93 -6.44
CA LEU A 131 -4.80 -8.89 -6.16
C LEU A 131 -5.37 -10.28 -5.89
N SER A 132 -6.45 -10.36 -5.11
CA SER A 132 -7.04 -11.65 -4.77
C SER A 132 -7.56 -12.39 -5.98
N ARG A 133 -8.13 -11.66 -6.93
CA ARG A 133 -8.70 -12.29 -8.12
C ARG A 133 -7.63 -12.86 -9.04
N SER A 134 -6.42 -12.38 -8.92
CA SER A 134 -5.33 -12.83 -9.77
C SER A 134 -4.89 -14.25 -9.47
N GLU A 135 -5.33 -14.81 -8.38
CA GLU A 135 -4.95 -16.17 -7.99
C GLU A 135 -5.67 -17.23 -8.78
N ARG A 136 -6.57 -16.87 -9.62
CA ARG A 136 -7.31 -17.83 -10.42
C ARG A 136 -6.63 -18.22 -11.69
#